data_e47ade2a1e976c780d1911aa59072701
#
_entry.id   e47ade2a1e976c780d1911aa59072701
#
_cell.length_a   1.000
_cell.length_b   1.000
_cell.length_c   1.000
_cell.angle_alpha   90.00
_cell.angle_beta   90.00
_cell.angle_gamma   90.00
#
_symmetry.space_group_name_H-M   'P 1'
#
loop_
_entity.id
_entity.type
_entity.pdbx_description
1 polymer ?
#
loop_
_entity_poly.entity_id
_entity_poly.type
_entity_poly.pdbx_seq_one_letter_code
_entity_poly.pdbx_strand_id
1 'polypeptide(L)'
;MRTKETPLILLVGHCTPDAWMLRTAVGRADEDAEIDVVNDESQLREHVQEPDRPVVALINRKLDGRFDAEDGLSLMATFGAGSSVPVLVSDLPEAHERAREAGGHPGFGKRAIHDDATTESIRSAIATAVARHRSSSGA
;
A
#
# COMPACT_ATOMS: atom_id res chain seq x y z
N MET A 1 8.68 -20.54 0.35
CA MET A 1 10.01 -19.94 0.07
C MET A 1 9.83 -18.57 -0.54
N ARG A 2 10.55 -17.60 0.01
CA ARG A 2 10.46 -16.22 -0.48
C ARG A 2 11.26 -16.06 -1.78
N THR A 3 10.64 -15.41 -2.78
CA THR A 3 11.27 -15.13 -4.07
C THR A 3 11.24 -13.64 -4.35
N LYS A 4 11.95 -13.18 -5.38
CA LYS A 4 11.91 -11.78 -5.82
C LYS A 4 10.52 -11.35 -6.27
N GLU A 5 9.64 -12.28 -6.58
CA GLU A 5 8.27 -11.96 -6.98
C GLU A 5 7.27 -12.02 -5.84
N THR A 6 7.69 -12.44 -4.65
CA THR A 6 6.81 -12.42 -3.48
C THR A 6 6.48 -10.96 -3.15
N PRO A 7 5.20 -10.57 -3.17
CA PRO A 7 4.85 -9.17 -2.92
C PRO A 7 5.11 -8.77 -1.48
N LEU A 8 5.56 -7.54 -1.31
CA LEU A 8 5.72 -6.91 -0.01
C LEU A 8 4.62 -5.88 0.17
N ILE A 9 3.86 -6.03 1.24
CA ILE A 9 2.79 -5.10 1.58
C ILE A 9 3.25 -4.25 2.75
N LEU A 10 3.33 -2.95 2.54
CA LEU A 10 3.71 -2.01 3.59
C LEU A 10 2.45 -1.44 4.23
N LEU A 11 2.39 -1.50 5.56
CA LEU A 11 1.31 -0.88 6.33
C LEU A 11 1.86 0.46 6.83
N VAL A 12 1.46 1.54 6.17
CA VAL A 12 2.10 2.86 6.33
C VAL A 12 1.24 3.79 7.17
N GLY A 13 1.76 4.19 8.33
CA GLY A 13 1.12 5.20 9.17
C GLY A 13 -0.12 4.73 9.91
N HIS A 14 -0.23 3.45 10.21
CA HIS A 14 -1.39 2.90 10.95
C HIS A 14 -1.06 2.70 12.42
N CYS A 15 -2.06 2.89 13.28
CA CYS A 15 -1.92 2.49 14.67
C CYS A 15 -1.88 0.96 14.79
N THR A 16 -1.46 0.44 15.93
CA THR A 16 -1.28 -1.01 16.12
C THR A 16 -2.57 -1.82 15.89
N PRO A 17 -3.74 -1.43 16.44
CA PRO A 17 -4.97 -2.18 16.17
C PRO A 17 -5.34 -2.20 14.69
N ASP A 18 -5.20 -1.08 13.98
CA ASP A 18 -5.51 -1.02 12.56
C ASP A 18 -4.56 -1.88 11.74
N ALA A 19 -3.27 -1.90 12.10
CA ALA A 19 -2.29 -2.73 11.43
C ALA A 19 -2.64 -4.22 11.57
N TRP A 20 -3.13 -4.65 12.73
CA TRP A 20 -3.57 -6.02 12.95
C TRP A 20 -4.74 -6.39 12.02
N MET A 21 -5.73 -5.52 11.89
CA MET A 21 -6.86 -5.77 11.01
C MET A 21 -6.42 -5.83 9.55
N LEU A 22 -5.51 -4.95 9.15
CA LEU A 22 -4.99 -4.95 7.79
C LEU A 22 -4.19 -6.21 7.46
N ARG A 23 -3.43 -6.74 8.43
CA ARG A 23 -2.73 -8.01 8.24
C ARG A 23 -3.70 -9.13 7.89
N THR A 24 -4.83 -9.19 8.56
CA THR A 24 -5.86 -10.18 8.26
C THR A 24 -6.42 -10.00 6.86
N ALA A 25 -6.72 -8.76 6.47
CA ALA A 25 -7.24 -8.47 5.13
C ALA A 25 -6.23 -8.84 4.04
N VAL A 26 -4.95 -8.53 4.24
CA VAL A 26 -3.89 -8.90 3.30
C VAL A 26 -3.78 -10.43 3.19
N GLY A 27 -3.83 -11.13 4.32
CA GLY A 27 -3.76 -12.60 4.33
C GLY A 27 -4.89 -13.26 3.54
N ARG A 28 -6.06 -12.65 3.54
CA ARG A 28 -7.20 -13.14 2.73
C ARG A 28 -6.96 -12.93 1.25
N ALA A 29 -6.28 -11.83 0.91
CA ALA A 29 -6.00 -11.51 -0.48
C ALA A 29 -4.84 -12.34 -1.04
N ASP A 30 -3.81 -12.55 -0.26
CA ASP A 30 -2.63 -13.33 -0.66
C ASP A 30 -1.92 -13.83 0.60
N GLU A 31 -2.08 -15.12 0.89
CA GLU A 31 -1.50 -15.71 2.10
C GLU A 31 0.03 -15.77 2.08
N ASP A 32 0.64 -15.67 0.89
CA ASP A 32 2.09 -15.72 0.74
C ASP A 32 2.75 -14.33 0.76
N ALA A 33 1.96 -13.26 0.74
CA ALA A 33 2.50 -11.90 0.77
C ALA A 33 3.23 -11.64 2.09
N GLU A 34 4.34 -10.93 2.00
CA GLU A 34 5.03 -10.44 3.18
C GLU A 34 4.45 -9.10 3.60
N ILE A 35 4.46 -8.84 4.90
CA ILE A 35 3.91 -7.61 5.47
C ILE A 35 4.97 -6.96 6.34
N ASP A 36 5.13 -5.65 6.17
CA ASP A 36 6.01 -4.85 7.01
C ASP A 36 5.26 -3.60 7.46
N VAL A 37 5.45 -3.20 8.71
CA VAL A 37 4.83 -2.01 9.27
C VAL A 37 5.82 -0.86 9.16
N VAL A 38 5.39 0.25 8.57
CA VAL A 38 6.25 1.42 8.32
C VAL A 38 5.60 2.65 8.94
N ASN A 39 6.23 3.19 9.98
CA ASN A 39 5.76 4.39 10.66
C ASN A 39 6.81 5.51 10.64
N ASP A 40 7.65 5.51 9.62
CA ASP A 40 8.73 6.47 9.45
C ASP A 40 8.96 6.69 7.96
N GLU A 41 9.05 7.95 7.53
CA GLU A 41 9.16 8.28 6.12
C GLU A 41 10.46 7.79 5.49
N SER A 42 11.56 7.79 6.22
CA SER A 42 12.81 7.30 5.65
C SER A 42 12.79 5.78 5.44
N GLN A 43 12.13 5.02 6.32
CA GLN A 43 11.90 3.59 6.09
C GLN A 43 11.04 3.34 4.85
N LEU A 44 10.02 4.17 4.67
CA LEU A 44 9.17 4.06 3.47
C LEU A 44 10.00 4.26 2.21
N ARG A 45 10.84 5.28 2.18
CA ARG A 45 11.69 5.56 1.02
C ARG A 45 12.62 4.41 0.68
N GLU A 46 13.19 3.78 1.71
CA GLU A 46 14.06 2.61 1.50
C GLU A 46 13.34 1.48 0.78
N HIS A 47 12.06 1.28 1.09
CA HIS A 47 11.28 0.22 0.47
C HIS A 47 10.79 0.58 -0.94
N VAL A 48 10.48 1.85 -1.22
CA VAL A 48 9.84 2.21 -2.48
C VAL A 48 10.79 2.74 -3.54
N GLN A 49 12.01 3.13 -3.18
CA GLN A 49 13.03 3.53 -4.14
C GLN A 49 13.74 2.28 -4.66
N GLU A 50 13.68 2.06 -5.97
CA GLU A 50 14.34 0.92 -6.63
C GLU A 50 14.03 -0.43 -5.95
N PRO A 51 12.75 -0.77 -5.74
CA PRO A 51 12.41 -2.03 -5.10
C PRO A 51 12.81 -3.21 -5.97
N ASP A 52 13.35 -4.26 -5.34
CA ASP A 52 13.74 -5.49 -6.03
C ASP A 52 12.61 -6.52 -6.05
N ARG A 53 11.41 -6.15 -5.69
CA ARG A 53 10.23 -7.00 -5.61
C ARG A 53 8.97 -6.14 -5.76
N PRO A 54 7.80 -6.75 -6.05
CA PRO A 54 6.55 -6.00 -6.07
C PRO A 54 6.24 -5.41 -4.70
N VAL A 55 5.85 -4.13 -4.65
CA VAL A 55 5.55 -3.43 -3.40
C VAL A 55 4.19 -2.74 -3.51
N VAL A 56 3.33 -3.00 -2.52
CA VAL A 56 2.06 -2.29 -2.34
C VAL A 56 2.12 -1.57 -1.00
N ALA A 57 1.81 -0.29 -0.99
CA ALA A 57 1.77 0.50 0.25
C ALA A 57 0.31 0.83 0.59
N LEU A 58 -0.18 0.29 1.71
CA LEU A 58 -1.50 0.61 2.24
C LEU A 58 -1.33 1.80 3.18
N ILE A 59 -1.69 2.99 2.72
CA ILE A 59 -1.36 4.25 3.38
C ILE A 59 -2.56 4.81 4.12
N ASN A 60 -2.40 5.02 5.43
CA ASN A 60 -3.43 5.64 6.24
C ASN A 60 -3.56 7.13 5.86
N ARG A 61 -4.78 7.63 5.81
CA ARG A 61 -5.00 9.06 5.52
C ARG A 61 -4.37 9.95 6.59
N LYS A 62 -4.55 9.60 7.85
CA LYS A 62 -3.89 10.28 8.98
C LYS A 62 -2.68 9.45 9.39
N LEU A 63 -1.49 9.98 9.16
CA LEU A 63 -0.28 9.22 9.39
C LEU A 63 0.09 9.17 10.87
N ASP A 64 0.23 7.96 11.40
CA ASP A 64 0.74 7.71 12.73
C ASP A 64 2.22 7.39 12.60
N GLY A 65 3.07 8.17 13.24
CA GLY A 65 4.50 7.98 13.16
C GLY A 65 5.26 9.23 12.73
N ARG A 66 6.46 9.04 12.19
CA ARG A 66 7.36 10.13 11.84
C ARG A 66 7.35 10.38 10.33
N PHE A 67 6.49 11.27 9.91
CA PHE A 67 6.36 11.63 8.49
C PHE A 67 6.45 13.14 8.33
N ASP A 68 7.22 13.58 7.32
CA ASP A 68 7.26 14.99 6.93
C ASP A 68 6.00 15.35 6.15
N ALA A 69 5.43 14.41 5.43
CA ALA A 69 4.17 14.62 4.73
C ALA A 69 3.04 14.91 5.73
N GLU A 70 2.17 15.83 5.38
CA GLU A 70 1.08 16.27 6.24
C GLU A 70 0.05 15.15 6.50
N ASP A 71 -0.21 14.34 5.48
CA ASP A 71 -1.16 13.22 5.55
C ASP A 71 -0.83 12.19 4.49
N GLY A 72 -1.64 11.11 4.44
CA GLY A 72 -1.43 10.03 3.48
C GLY A 72 -1.57 10.45 2.04
N LEU A 73 -2.45 11.40 1.74
CA LEU A 73 -2.63 11.91 0.37
C LEU A 73 -1.37 12.63 -0.11
N SER A 74 -0.79 13.47 0.74
CA SER A 74 0.46 14.15 0.42
C SER A 74 1.59 13.15 0.22
N LEU A 75 1.62 12.12 1.05
CA LEU A 75 2.64 11.06 0.95
C LEU A 75 2.53 10.29 -0.35
N MET A 76 1.30 9.99 -0.79
CA MET A 76 1.07 9.27 -2.05
C MET A 76 1.65 10.01 -3.24
N ALA A 77 1.56 11.33 -3.25
CA ALA A 77 2.07 12.14 -4.35
C ALA A 77 3.59 11.99 -4.53
N THR A 78 4.31 11.57 -3.49
CA THR A 78 5.77 11.39 -3.57
C THR A 78 6.18 10.08 -4.22
N PHE A 79 5.26 9.15 -4.43
CA PHE A 79 5.57 7.86 -5.07
C PHE A 79 5.91 8.02 -6.56
N GLY A 80 5.32 9.02 -7.22
CA GLY A 80 5.59 9.28 -8.62
C GLY A 80 5.23 8.12 -9.53
N ALA A 81 6.02 7.93 -10.59
CA ALA A 81 5.81 6.90 -11.59
C ALA A 81 6.57 5.60 -11.30
N GLY A 82 6.99 5.39 -10.06
CA GLY A 82 7.71 4.17 -9.68
C GLY A 82 6.85 2.91 -9.76
N SER A 83 7.48 1.76 -9.58
CA SER A 83 6.79 0.48 -9.66
C SER A 83 5.95 0.14 -8.43
N SER A 84 6.17 0.81 -7.30
CA SER A 84 5.39 0.60 -6.09
C SER A 84 3.98 1.15 -6.25
N VAL A 85 2.99 0.47 -5.69
CA VAL A 85 1.58 0.82 -5.84
C VAL A 85 1.04 1.40 -4.54
N PRO A 86 0.69 2.69 -4.49
CA PRO A 86 0.08 3.28 -3.31
C PRO A 86 -1.43 3.07 -3.29
N VAL A 87 -1.96 2.71 -2.13
CA VAL A 87 -3.39 2.48 -1.89
C VAL A 87 -3.78 3.26 -0.65
N LEU A 88 -4.78 4.12 -0.75
CA LEU A 88 -5.27 4.88 0.39
C LEU A 88 -6.24 4.05 1.22
N VAL A 89 -6.07 4.09 2.54
CA VAL A 89 -7.02 3.51 3.49
C VAL A 89 -7.75 4.65 4.20
N SER A 90 -9.04 4.83 3.89
CA SER A 90 -9.86 5.90 4.44
C SER A 90 -11.33 5.59 4.24
N ASP A 91 -12.17 6.01 5.19
CA ASP A 91 -13.63 5.92 5.06
C ASP A 91 -14.25 7.13 4.35
N LEU A 92 -13.44 8.12 3.96
CA LEU A 92 -13.92 9.35 3.32
C LEU A 92 -13.92 9.22 1.79
N PRO A 93 -15.09 9.29 1.12
CA PRO A 93 -15.15 9.17 -0.34
C PRO A 93 -14.31 10.23 -1.07
N GLU A 94 -14.32 11.48 -0.60
CA GLU A 94 -13.53 12.53 -1.24
C GLU A 94 -12.03 12.29 -1.14
N ALA A 95 -11.57 11.60 -0.11
CA ALA A 95 -10.16 11.26 0.00
C ALA A 95 -9.75 10.24 -1.07
N HIS A 96 -10.63 9.27 -1.38
CA HIS A 96 -10.37 8.30 -2.45
C HIS A 96 -10.34 8.96 -3.82
N GLU A 97 -11.17 9.97 -4.05
CA GLU A 97 -11.15 10.73 -5.28
C GLU A 97 -9.80 11.43 -5.48
N ARG A 98 -9.31 12.09 -4.43
CA ARG A 98 -8.00 12.74 -4.45
C ARG A 98 -6.86 11.73 -4.61
N ALA A 99 -6.97 10.56 -3.98
CA ALA A 99 -5.97 9.51 -4.11
C ALA A 99 -5.86 9.05 -5.57
N ARG A 100 -7.00 8.87 -6.24
CA ARG A 100 -7.02 8.49 -7.64
C ARG A 100 -6.35 9.54 -8.51
N GLU A 101 -6.64 10.82 -8.26
CA GLU A 101 -6.02 11.93 -8.98
C GLU A 101 -4.51 11.98 -8.77
N ALA A 102 -4.04 11.55 -7.60
CA ALA A 102 -2.62 11.48 -7.28
C ALA A 102 -1.93 10.21 -7.82
N GLY A 103 -2.66 9.38 -8.57
CA GLY A 103 -2.10 8.16 -9.14
C GLY A 103 -2.23 6.92 -8.26
N GLY A 104 -3.02 7.00 -7.19
CA GLY A 104 -3.26 5.86 -6.30
C GLY A 104 -4.15 4.80 -6.94
N HIS A 105 -3.91 3.55 -6.56
CA HIS A 105 -4.78 2.45 -6.91
C HIS A 105 -6.08 2.55 -6.10
N PRO A 106 -7.22 2.05 -6.61
CA PRO A 106 -8.47 2.08 -5.84
C PRO A 106 -8.30 1.48 -4.45
N GLY A 107 -8.70 2.23 -3.43
CA GLY A 107 -8.52 1.86 -2.04
C GLY A 107 -9.82 1.44 -1.35
N PHE A 108 -9.80 1.46 -0.04
CA PHE A 108 -10.94 1.02 0.79
C PHE A 108 -10.92 1.75 2.13
N GLY A 109 -12.01 1.62 2.88
CA GLY A 109 -12.11 2.19 4.21
C GLY A 109 -11.95 1.13 5.29
N LYS A 110 -11.67 1.58 6.50
CA LYS A 110 -11.52 0.69 7.65
C LYS A 110 -12.82 -0.03 8.01
N ARG A 111 -13.96 0.61 7.77
CA ARG A 111 -15.27 0.00 8.01
C ARG A 111 -15.55 -1.16 7.08
N ALA A 112 -14.92 -1.16 5.91
CA ALA A 112 -15.09 -2.21 4.90
C ALA A 112 -13.98 -3.25 4.92
N ILE A 113 -13.14 -3.26 5.94
CA ILE A 113 -11.90 -4.05 5.95
C ILE A 113 -12.15 -5.55 5.81
N HIS A 114 -13.32 -6.04 6.23
CA HIS A 114 -13.67 -7.46 6.15
C HIS A 114 -14.53 -7.79 4.91
N ASP A 115 -14.82 -6.81 4.08
CA ASP A 115 -15.66 -7.01 2.89
C ASP A 115 -14.88 -7.69 1.76
N ASP A 116 -15.58 -8.46 0.94
CA ASP A 116 -14.99 -9.08 -0.24
C ASP A 116 -14.42 -8.05 -1.20
N ALA A 117 -15.06 -6.88 -1.30
CA ALA A 117 -14.57 -5.79 -2.14
C ALA A 117 -13.18 -5.31 -1.71
N THR A 118 -12.91 -5.28 -0.40
CA THR A 118 -11.59 -4.92 0.11
C THR A 118 -10.56 -5.97 -0.27
N THR A 119 -10.89 -7.26 -0.12
CA THR A 119 -10.02 -8.35 -0.54
C THR A 119 -9.66 -8.24 -2.02
N GLU A 120 -10.65 -7.97 -2.87
CA GLU A 120 -10.44 -7.80 -4.31
C GLU A 120 -9.59 -6.55 -4.62
N SER A 121 -9.79 -5.47 -3.88
CA SER A 121 -8.98 -4.26 -4.04
C SER A 121 -7.51 -4.54 -3.75
N ILE A 122 -7.23 -5.28 -2.68
CA ILE A 122 -5.86 -5.65 -2.32
C ILE A 122 -5.26 -6.60 -3.38
N ARG A 123 -6.02 -7.60 -3.83
CA ARG A 123 -5.55 -8.51 -4.88
C ARG A 123 -5.22 -7.76 -6.16
N SER A 124 -6.07 -6.81 -6.55
CA SER A 124 -5.86 -6.00 -7.74
C SER A 124 -4.60 -5.12 -7.61
N ALA A 125 -4.38 -4.55 -6.44
CA ALA A 125 -3.18 -3.77 -6.17
C ALA A 125 -1.92 -4.64 -6.27
N ILE A 126 -1.96 -5.84 -5.73
CA ILE A 126 -0.85 -6.79 -5.81
C ILE A 126 -0.56 -7.16 -7.27
N ALA A 127 -1.61 -7.47 -8.04
CA ALA A 127 -1.44 -7.80 -9.46
C ALA A 127 -0.82 -6.64 -10.23
N THR A 128 -1.24 -5.41 -9.94
CA THR A 128 -0.67 -4.21 -10.55
C THR A 128 0.80 -4.04 -10.18
N ALA A 129 1.14 -4.26 -8.90
CA ALA A 129 2.52 -4.17 -8.45
C ALA A 129 3.42 -5.22 -9.12
N VAL A 130 2.92 -6.45 -9.26
CA VAL A 130 3.64 -7.52 -9.95
C VAL A 130 3.89 -7.15 -11.40
N ALA A 131 2.86 -6.64 -12.08
CA ALA A 131 2.98 -6.24 -13.49
C ALA A 131 3.98 -5.09 -13.67
N ARG A 132 3.92 -4.09 -12.80
CA ARG A 132 4.85 -2.94 -12.85
C ARG A 132 6.28 -3.35 -12.57
N HIS A 133 6.46 -4.24 -11.58
CA HIS A 133 7.78 -4.74 -11.23
C HIS A 133 8.42 -5.52 -12.40
N ARG A 134 7.66 -6.39 -13.04
CA ARG A 134 8.11 -7.15 -14.20
C ARG A 134 8.49 -6.22 -15.36
N SER A 135 7.68 -5.19 -15.59
CA SER A 135 7.97 -4.22 -16.65
C SER A 135 9.24 -3.43 -16.39
N SER A 136 9.51 -3.04 -15.13
CA SER A 136 10.69 -2.25 -14.80
C SER A 136 11.96 -3.09 -14.74
N SER A 137 11.88 -4.39 -14.45
CA SER A 137 13.04 -5.28 -14.35
C SER A 137 13.25 -6.13 -15.58
N GLY A 138 12.24 -6.24 -16.45
CA GLY A 138 12.23 -7.15 -17.58
C GLY A 138 12.64 -6.54 -18.89
N ALA A 139 13.41 -5.53 -18.87
CA ALA A 139 13.82 -4.79 -20.07
C ALA A 139 14.24 -5.68 -21.23
#